data_83dde462b9cc1696279d28043d317cab
#
_entry.id   83dde462b9cc1696279d28043d317cab
#
_cell.length_a   1.000
_cell.length_b   1.000
_cell.length_c   1.000
_cell.angle_alpha   90.00
_cell.angle_beta   90.00
_cell.angle_gamma   90.00
#
_symmetry.space_group_name_H-M   'P 1'
#
loop_
_entity.id
_entity.type
_entity.pdbx_description
1 polymer ?
#
loop_
_entity_poly.entity_id
_entity_poly.type
_entity_poly.pdbx_seq_one_letter_code
_entity_poly.pdbx_strand_id
1 'polypeptide(L)'
;YEIPLRLVGSEMCIRDRETTFEFLQNVFAEVLELFPSEFIHIGGDECPKDSWKQCPLCQERIRTEGLKDEFELQSYTVRRMEKWLREHGRKIIGWDEILEGGVSPTATVMSWRGSKGGIAAAKAGNHVIMAPNVHCYLDYYQTKTPTKEPMAIGGYVPMRKVYELDPYDQLTPGERAYILGVQGNLWTEYIATFPHLKHMLLPRLAAIAEVGWSYDRKDFDDFKHRMNSLRKCYDAAGLNYATYFFEGKDE
;
A
#
# COMPACT_ATOMS: atom_id res chain seq x y z
N TYR A 1 19.39 -18.71 2.79
CA TYR A 1 19.76 -17.27 2.73
C TYR A 1 18.49 -16.49 3.01
N GLU A 2 18.31 -16.08 4.27
CA GLU A 2 17.37 -15.02 4.60
C GLU A 2 17.98 -13.72 4.04
N ILE A 3 17.44 -13.25 2.93
CA ILE A 3 17.63 -11.87 2.53
C ILE A 3 16.85 -11.08 3.59
N PRO A 4 17.49 -10.29 4.44
CA PRO A 4 16.76 -9.51 5.41
C PRO A 4 15.87 -8.54 4.64
N LEU A 5 14.55 -8.73 4.75
CA LEU A 5 13.50 -7.81 4.30
C LEU A 5 13.60 -6.39 4.91
N ARG A 6 14.72 -6.06 5.50
CA ARG A 6 15.03 -4.83 6.23
C ARG A 6 16.01 -3.90 5.52
N LEU A 7 16.08 -3.95 4.19
CA LEU A 7 17.04 -3.12 3.45
C LEU A 7 16.70 -1.61 3.46
N VAL A 8 15.51 -1.22 3.85
CA VAL A 8 15.09 0.19 3.89
C VAL A 8 14.62 0.67 5.28
N GLY A 9 14.56 -0.19 6.28
CA GLY A 9 13.98 0.15 7.58
C GLY A 9 14.77 -0.25 8.82
N SER A 10 15.87 -1.01 8.71
CA SER A 10 16.54 -1.51 9.90
C SER A 10 17.77 -0.68 10.29
N GLU A 11 17.93 -0.57 11.55
CA GLU A 11 19.06 -0.35 12.46
C GLU A 11 20.42 0.13 11.91
N MET A 12 20.67 0.19 10.63
CA MET A 12 21.90 0.71 10.05
C MET A 12 21.73 2.16 9.62
N CYS A 13 22.60 3.02 10.13
CA CYS A 13 22.74 4.43 9.78
C CYS A 13 23.22 4.62 8.33
N ILE A 14 22.47 4.14 7.36
CA ILE A 14 22.83 4.21 5.94
C ILE A 14 22.42 5.58 5.36
N ARG A 15 21.39 6.22 5.90
CA ARG A 15 20.70 7.38 5.29
C ARG A 15 21.41 8.73 5.49
N ASP A 16 22.49 8.77 6.20
CA ASP A 16 23.27 9.97 6.49
C ASP A 16 24.44 10.20 5.53
N ARG A 17 24.77 9.22 4.65
CA ARG A 17 25.94 9.25 3.78
C ARG A 17 25.57 9.54 2.33
N GLU A 18 26.39 10.31 1.63
CA GLU A 18 26.23 10.53 0.18
C GLU A 18 26.30 9.21 -0.60
N THR A 19 27.15 8.28 -0.16
CA THR A 19 27.25 6.94 -0.76
C THR A 19 25.94 6.15 -0.76
N THR A 20 25.05 6.43 0.19
CA THR A 20 23.71 5.83 0.21
C THR A 20 22.85 6.33 -0.94
N PHE A 21 22.90 7.64 -1.20
CA PHE A 21 22.17 8.22 -2.31
C PHE A 21 22.71 7.73 -3.65
N GLU A 22 24.04 7.65 -3.79
CA GLU A 22 24.69 7.08 -4.97
C GLU A 22 24.27 5.62 -5.19
N PHE A 23 24.24 4.81 -4.13
CA PHE A 23 23.77 3.43 -4.20
C PHE A 23 22.31 3.34 -4.65
N LEU A 24 21.41 4.12 -4.02
CA LEU A 24 20.00 4.14 -4.39
C LEU A 24 19.78 4.62 -5.82
N GLN A 25 20.52 5.62 -6.25
CA GLN A 25 20.48 6.13 -7.65
C GLN A 25 20.90 5.05 -8.64
N ASN A 26 21.95 4.30 -8.35
CA ASN A 26 22.39 3.19 -9.19
C ASN A 26 21.32 2.08 -9.28
N VAL A 27 20.71 1.71 -8.14
CA VAL A 27 19.60 0.74 -8.13
C VAL A 27 18.41 1.26 -8.96
N PHE A 28 18.03 2.52 -8.77
CA PHE A 28 16.92 3.08 -9.55
C PHE A 28 17.28 3.23 -11.03
N ALA A 29 18.52 3.50 -11.39
CA ALA A 29 18.91 3.54 -12.81
C ALA A 29 18.61 2.21 -13.52
N GLU A 30 18.94 1.08 -12.89
CA GLU A 30 18.58 -0.25 -13.42
C GLU A 30 17.06 -0.48 -13.44
N VAL A 31 16.34 -0.08 -12.38
CA VAL A 31 14.88 -0.19 -12.32
C VAL A 31 14.21 0.60 -13.46
N LEU A 32 14.70 1.80 -13.78
CA LEU A 32 14.14 2.63 -14.85
C LEU A 32 14.32 2.04 -16.24
N GLU A 33 15.38 1.27 -16.46
CA GLU A 33 15.59 0.53 -17.71
C GLU A 33 14.60 -0.63 -17.86
N LEU A 34 14.28 -1.32 -16.74
CA LEU A 34 13.42 -2.49 -16.73
C LEU A 34 11.93 -2.13 -16.74
N PHE A 35 11.55 -1.02 -16.11
CA PHE A 35 10.15 -0.63 -15.91
C PHE A 35 9.87 0.75 -16.53
N PRO A 36 9.09 0.80 -17.63
CA PRO A 36 8.81 2.06 -18.35
C PRO A 36 7.72 2.92 -17.66
N SER A 37 7.21 2.52 -16.52
CA SER A 37 6.15 3.24 -15.79
C SER A 37 6.57 4.67 -15.45
N GLU A 38 5.65 5.61 -15.61
CA GLU A 38 5.83 6.99 -15.14
C GLU A 38 6.00 7.05 -13.60
N PHE A 39 5.42 6.08 -12.87
CA PHE A 39 5.43 6.02 -11.42
C PHE A 39 6.38 4.95 -10.91
N ILE A 40 7.16 5.31 -9.89
CA ILE A 40 8.05 4.40 -9.15
C ILE A 40 7.63 4.40 -7.67
N HIS A 41 7.28 3.23 -7.15
CA HIS A 41 6.97 3.10 -5.72
C HIS A 41 8.27 2.95 -4.93
N ILE A 42 8.50 3.86 -3.99
CA ILE A 42 9.77 3.95 -3.22
C ILE A 42 9.66 3.34 -1.81
N GLY A 43 8.53 2.75 -1.44
CA GLY A 43 8.28 2.28 -0.08
C GLY A 43 8.07 3.43 0.90
N GLY A 44 8.88 3.50 1.94
CA GLY A 44 8.85 4.56 2.95
C GLY A 44 8.13 4.18 4.25
N ASP A 45 7.65 2.94 4.33
CA ASP A 45 6.95 2.33 5.44
C ASP A 45 7.89 1.81 6.54
N GLU A 46 7.31 1.59 7.72
CA GLU A 46 7.90 0.84 8.85
C GLU A 46 9.36 1.17 9.15
N CYS A 47 9.70 2.45 9.14
CA CYS A 47 11.04 2.94 9.41
C CYS A 47 11.15 3.42 10.88
N PRO A 48 11.56 2.55 11.83
CA PRO A 48 11.75 2.96 13.22
C PRO A 48 12.88 3.97 13.34
N LYS A 49 12.71 4.94 14.22
CA LYS A 49 13.64 6.09 14.39
C LYS A 49 14.60 5.93 15.56
N ASP A 50 14.48 4.85 16.35
CA ASP A 50 15.22 4.73 17.61
C ASP A 50 16.75 4.68 17.42
N SER A 51 17.20 3.94 16.40
CA SER A 51 18.63 3.91 16.03
C SER A 51 19.13 5.27 15.54
N TRP A 52 18.28 6.03 14.85
CA TRP A 52 18.67 7.33 14.30
C TRP A 52 18.88 8.38 15.38
N LYS A 53 18.09 8.34 16.46
CA LYS A 53 18.22 9.21 17.63
C LYS A 53 19.58 9.05 18.29
N GLN A 54 20.16 7.86 18.23
CA GLN A 54 21.45 7.52 18.87
C GLN A 54 22.62 7.59 17.89
N CYS A 55 22.38 7.69 16.60
CA CYS A 55 23.43 7.72 15.59
C CYS A 55 24.03 9.11 15.44
N PRO A 56 25.35 9.29 15.76
CA PRO A 56 26.00 10.59 15.65
C PRO A 56 25.91 11.20 14.24
N LEU A 57 25.99 10.37 13.20
CA LEU A 57 25.96 10.84 11.81
C LEU A 57 24.55 11.28 11.40
N CYS A 58 23.50 10.55 11.83
CA CYS A 58 22.12 10.98 11.60
C CYS A 58 21.85 12.33 12.29
N GLN A 59 22.31 12.48 13.53
CA GLN A 59 22.16 13.73 14.30
C GLN A 59 22.99 14.87 13.67
N GLU A 60 24.15 14.57 13.13
CA GLU A 60 24.95 15.55 12.36
C GLU A 60 24.21 15.99 11.09
N ARG A 61 23.65 15.06 10.33
CA ARG A 61 22.87 15.37 9.12
C ARG A 61 21.66 16.24 9.47
N ILE A 62 20.91 15.90 10.54
CA ILE A 62 19.78 16.70 11.02
C ILE A 62 20.22 18.14 11.28
N ARG A 63 21.35 18.35 11.97
CA ARG A 63 21.87 19.69 12.26
C ARG A 63 22.33 20.42 11.01
N THR A 64 23.07 19.75 10.16
CA THR A 64 23.68 20.35 8.96
C THR A 64 22.61 20.77 7.95
N GLU A 65 21.57 19.98 7.79
CA GLU A 65 20.45 20.25 6.87
C GLU A 65 19.35 21.11 7.51
N GLY A 66 19.50 21.48 8.79
CA GLY A 66 18.51 22.27 9.51
C GLY A 66 17.17 21.56 9.70
N LEU A 67 17.21 20.23 9.81
CA LEU A 67 16.02 19.40 10.01
C LEU A 67 15.61 19.42 11.49
N LYS A 68 14.32 19.21 11.74
CA LYS A 68 13.76 19.27 13.08
C LYS A 68 14.02 17.99 13.88
N ASP A 69 13.89 16.84 13.23
CA ASP A 69 13.95 15.53 13.87
C ASP A 69 14.19 14.40 12.84
N GLU A 70 14.14 13.15 13.31
CA GLU A 70 14.33 11.95 12.49
C GLU A 70 13.22 11.74 11.47
N PHE A 71 12.00 12.25 11.69
CA PHE A 71 10.94 12.20 10.72
C PHE A 71 11.25 13.12 9.52
N GLU A 72 11.75 14.32 9.80
CA GLU A 72 12.23 15.20 8.73
C GLU A 72 13.47 14.65 8.02
N LEU A 73 14.33 13.86 8.71
CA LEU A 73 15.45 13.16 8.07
C LEU A 73 14.95 12.11 7.07
N GLN A 74 13.89 11.38 7.40
CA GLN A 74 13.25 10.47 6.43
C GLN A 74 12.71 11.24 5.23
N SER A 75 11.98 12.32 5.47
CA SER A 75 11.46 13.17 4.40
C SER A 75 12.55 13.81 3.55
N TYR A 76 13.68 14.20 4.14
CA TYR A 76 14.85 14.66 3.41
C TYR A 76 15.36 13.60 2.44
N THR A 77 15.44 12.34 2.90
CA THR A 77 15.86 11.21 2.04
C THR A 77 14.87 11.01 0.88
N VAL A 78 13.58 10.99 1.19
CA VAL A 78 12.51 10.86 0.18
C VAL A 78 12.60 11.99 -0.83
N ARG A 79 12.71 13.25 -0.40
CA ARG A 79 12.83 14.42 -1.29
C ARG A 79 14.05 14.37 -2.19
N ARG A 80 15.19 13.88 -1.70
CA ARG A 80 16.41 13.74 -2.52
C ARG A 80 16.22 12.70 -3.62
N MET A 81 15.62 11.55 -3.29
CA MET A 81 15.34 10.50 -4.27
C MET A 81 14.24 10.93 -5.25
N GLU A 82 13.20 11.62 -4.77
CA GLU A 82 12.16 12.19 -5.63
C GLU A 82 12.76 13.16 -6.65
N LYS A 83 13.64 14.07 -6.21
CA LYS A 83 14.32 15.01 -7.09
C LYS A 83 15.06 14.27 -8.20
N TRP A 84 15.86 13.28 -7.85
CA TRP A 84 16.61 12.48 -8.80
C TRP A 84 15.70 11.74 -9.80
N LEU A 85 14.63 11.10 -9.31
CA LEU A 85 13.65 10.40 -10.14
C LEU A 85 12.92 11.36 -11.09
N ARG A 86 12.59 12.57 -10.65
CA ARG A 86 11.97 13.60 -11.51
C ARG A 86 12.90 14.07 -12.61
N GLU A 87 14.19 14.22 -12.34
CA GLU A 87 15.20 14.54 -13.35
C GLU A 87 15.29 13.44 -14.42
N HIS A 88 14.86 12.20 -14.09
CA HIS A 88 14.74 11.07 -15.01
C HIS A 88 13.31 10.86 -15.55
N GLY A 89 12.41 11.85 -15.40
CA GLY A 89 11.06 11.81 -15.95
C GLY A 89 10.10 10.88 -15.19
N ARG A 90 10.36 10.59 -13.92
CA ARG A 90 9.53 9.71 -13.09
C ARG A 90 8.88 10.46 -11.93
N LYS A 91 7.74 9.97 -11.47
CA LYS A 91 7.02 10.42 -10.26
C LYS A 91 7.12 9.34 -9.19
N ILE A 92 7.12 9.73 -7.93
CA ILE A 92 7.14 8.78 -6.82
C ILE A 92 5.75 8.43 -6.33
N ILE A 93 5.60 7.19 -5.87
CA ILE A 93 4.56 6.74 -4.95
C ILE A 93 5.25 6.29 -3.67
N GLY A 94 4.71 6.62 -2.50
CA GLY A 94 5.20 6.10 -1.22
C GLY A 94 4.05 5.76 -0.29
N TRP A 95 4.30 4.86 0.66
CA TRP A 95 3.35 4.57 1.72
C TRP A 95 3.10 5.81 2.57
N ASP A 96 1.99 5.86 3.29
CA ASP A 96 1.52 7.09 3.95
C ASP A 96 2.44 7.60 5.07
N GLU A 97 3.45 6.84 5.48
CA GLU A 97 4.52 7.31 6.39
C GLU A 97 5.36 8.43 5.79
N ILE A 98 5.41 8.58 4.47
CA ILE A 98 6.13 9.71 3.85
C ILE A 98 5.53 11.08 4.23
N LEU A 99 4.30 11.10 4.76
CA LEU A 99 3.65 12.31 5.27
C LEU A 99 4.27 12.82 6.57
N GLU A 100 4.90 11.96 7.38
CA GLU A 100 5.24 12.24 8.78
C GLU A 100 6.25 13.37 8.97
N GLY A 101 7.20 13.53 8.07
CA GLY A 101 8.16 14.65 8.10
C GLY A 101 7.93 15.69 7.00
N GLY A 102 6.75 15.66 6.38
CA GLY A 102 6.39 16.51 5.25
C GLY A 102 6.72 15.90 3.89
N VAL A 103 5.78 16.00 2.98
CA VAL A 103 5.83 15.42 1.64
C VAL A 103 5.82 16.50 0.56
N SER A 104 6.47 16.22 -0.56
CA SER A 104 6.41 17.07 -1.74
C SER A 104 4.99 17.06 -2.34
N PRO A 105 4.51 18.19 -2.90
CA PRO A 105 3.20 18.23 -3.55
C PRO A 105 3.12 17.40 -4.84
N THR A 106 4.25 16.91 -5.35
CA THR A 106 4.31 16.07 -6.55
C THR A 106 4.33 14.56 -6.25
N ALA A 107 4.51 14.17 -4.98
CA ALA A 107 4.47 12.78 -4.56
C ALA A 107 3.03 12.26 -4.52
N THR A 108 2.85 11.01 -4.92
CA THR A 108 1.60 10.27 -4.71
C THR A 108 1.69 9.46 -3.43
N VAL A 109 0.65 9.48 -2.62
CA VAL A 109 0.58 8.81 -1.32
C VAL A 109 -0.27 7.54 -1.44
N MET A 110 0.27 6.40 -1.04
CA MET A 110 -0.49 5.16 -0.91
C MET A 110 -0.88 4.96 0.56
N SER A 111 -2.16 5.07 0.87
CA SER A 111 -2.67 5.04 2.24
C SER A 111 -3.03 3.61 2.64
N TRP A 112 -2.24 2.99 3.54
CA TRP A 112 -2.43 1.63 4.00
C TRP A 112 -2.77 1.49 5.49
N ARG A 113 -2.31 2.40 6.35
CA ARG A 113 -2.61 2.43 7.80
C ARG A 113 -4.02 2.95 8.09
N GLY A 114 -5.00 2.55 7.29
CA GLY A 114 -6.35 3.10 7.26
C GLY A 114 -6.48 4.23 6.25
N SER A 115 -7.62 4.95 6.27
CA SER A 115 -7.90 6.01 5.28
C SER A 115 -7.38 7.40 5.69
N LYS A 116 -6.97 7.59 6.94
CA LYS A 116 -6.63 8.93 7.47
C LYS A 116 -5.46 9.59 6.74
N GLY A 117 -4.41 8.83 6.43
CA GLY A 117 -3.26 9.33 5.68
C GLY A 117 -3.65 9.82 4.29
N GLY A 118 -4.44 9.01 3.57
CA GLY A 118 -4.95 9.38 2.25
C GLY A 118 -5.86 10.60 2.26
N ILE A 119 -6.76 10.70 3.25
CA ILE A 119 -7.62 11.88 3.43
C ILE A 119 -6.77 13.13 3.67
N ALA A 120 -5.77 13.04 4.54
CA ALA A 120 -4.87 14.17 4.81
C ALA A 120 -4.08 14.58 3.56
N ALA A 121 -3.57 13.61 2.80
CA ALA A 121 -2.83 13.85 1.55
C ALA A 121 -3.73 14.50 0.48
N ALA A 122 -4.94 14.00 0.27
CA ALA A 122 -5.89 14.57 -0.69
C ALA A 122 -6.25 16.02 -0.34
N LYS A 123 -6.49 16.32 0.94
CA LYS A 123 -6.73 17.68 1.44
C LYS A 123 -5.52 18.59 1.26
N ALA A 124 -4.31 18.06 1.27
CA ALA A 124 -3.08 18.80 1.00
C ALA A 124 -2.79 18.97 -0.51
N GLY A 125 -3.58 18.34 -1.39
CA GLY A 125 -3.42 18.40 -2.85
C GLY A 125 -2.49 17.36 -3.43
N ASN A 126 -2.12 16.33 -2.67
CA ASN A 126 -1.38 15.17 -3.19
C ASN A 126 -2.33 14.15 -3.81
N HIS A 127 -1.90 13.52 -4.90
CA HIS A 127 -2.59 12.34 -5.40
C HIS A 127 -2.50 11.17 -4.43
N VAL A 128 -3.55 10.34 -4.39
CA VAL A 128 -3.69 9.26 -3.42
C VAL A 128 -4.16 7.97 -4.07
N ILE A 129 -3.59 6.85 -3.65
CA ILE A 129 -4.12 5.51 -3.87
C ILE A 129 -4.60 5.00 -2.50
N MET A 130 -5.88 4.63 -2.41
CA MET A 130 -6.46 4.09 -1.18
C MET A 130 -6.26 2.58 -1.12
N ALA A 131 -5.48 2.12 -0.15
CA ALA A 131 -5.19 0.71 0.12
C ALA A 131 -5.32 0.37 1.62
N PRO A 132 -6.34 0.89 2.36
CA PRO A 132 -6.42 0.71 3.81
C PRO A 132 -6.45 -0.77 4.17
N ASN A 133 -5.54 -1.21 5.03
CA ASN A 133 -5.34 -2.61 5.39
C ASN A 133 -6.61 -3.29 5.90
N VAL A 134 -7.45 -2.55 6.62
CA VAL A 134 -8.72 -3.06 7.17
C VAL A 134 -9.80 -3.34 6.11
N HIS A 135 -9.56 -2.97 4.84
CA HIS A 135 -10.48 -3.20 3.72
C HIS A 135 -9.80 -3.86 2.51
N CYS A 136 -8.52 -3.58 2.30
CA CYS A 136 -7.82 -3.88 1.06
C CYS A 136 -6.75 -4.96 1.18
N TYR A 137 -6.42 -5.46 2.38
CA TYR A 137 -5.42 -6.50 2.56
C TYR A 137 -6.06 -7.88 2.40
N LEU A 138 -5.87 -8.46 1.22
CA LEU A 138 -6.48 -9.72 0.82
C LEU A 138 -5.68 -10.94 1.30
N ASP A 139 -4.57 -10.73 1.99
CA ASP A 139 -3.79 -11.71 2.73
C ASP A 139 -4.32 -11.95 4.17
N TYR A 140 -5.35 -11.19 4.60
CA TYR A 140 -6.03 -11.38 5.88
C TYR A 140 -7.11 -12.47 5.80
N TYR A 141 -7.45 -13.07 6.95
CA TYR A 141 -8.53 -14.05 7.06
C TYR A 141 -9.87 -13.49 6.57
N GLN A 142 -10.68 -14.37 6.00
CA GLN A 142 -12.00 -14.03 5.44
C GLN A 142 -13.14 -14.29 6.40
N THR A 143 -12.90 -15.16 7.41
CA THR A 143 -13.93 -15.54 8.43
C THR A 143 -13.43 -15.27 9.84
N LYS A 144 -14.36 -15.33 10.82
CA LYS A 144 -14.02 -15.25 12.24
C LYS A 144 -13.47 -16.56 12.84
N THR A 145 -13.30 -17.60 12.00
CA THR A 145 -12.80 -18.91 12.41
C THR A 145 -11.50 -19.28 11.67
N PRO A 146 -10.37 -18.62 12.01
CA PRO A 146 -9.08 -18.78 11.30
C PRO A 146 -8.61 -20.25 11.22
N THR A 147 -8.97 -21.07 12.19
CA THR A 147 -8.59 -22.50 12.22
C THR A 147 -9.20 -23.34 11.10
N LYS A 148 -10.18 -22.79 10.37
CA LYS A 148 -10.84 -23.44 9.23
C LYS A 148 -10.39 -22.89 7.89
N GLU A 149 -9.48 -21.92 7.92
CA GLU A 149 -8.91 -21.30 6.72
C GLU A 149 -7.47 -21.74 6.50
N PRO A 150 -6.94 -21.62 5.27
CA PRO A 150 -5.51 -21.66 5.03
C PRO A 150 -4.78 -20.61 5.88
N MET A 151 -3.52 -20.90 6.25
CA MET A 151 -2.73 -20.00 7.08
C MET A 151 -2.63 -18.60 6.42
N ALA A 152 -2.82 -17.56 7.22
CA ALA A 152 -2.69 -16.17 6.83
C ALA A 152 -1.88 -15.39 7.87
N ILE A 153 -1.43 -14.18 7.54
CA ILE A 153 -0.65 -13.33 8.45
C ILE A 153 -1.44 -12.92 9.69
N GLY A 154 -2.77 -12.89 9.59
CA GLY A 154 -3.68 -12.44 10.65
C GLY A 154 -4.78 -11.54 10.09
N GLY A 155 -5.34 -10.69 10.94
CA GLY A 155 -6.39 -9.75 10.55
C GLY A 155 -7.72 -10.45 10.17
N TYR A 156 -8.72 -9.63 9.83
CA TYR A 156 -10.03 -10.13 9.38
C TYR A 156 -10.65 -9.14 8.40
N VAL A 157 -10.78 -9.54 7.15
CA VAL A 157 -11.32 -8.73 6.06
C VAL A 157 -12.30 -9.57 5.24
N PRO A 158 -13.58 -9.69 5.67
CA PRO A 158 -14.62 -10.37 4.92
C PRO A 158 -15.07 -9.55 3.70
N MET A 159 -15.82 -10.17 2.79
CA MET A 159 -16.31 -9.56 1.56
C MET A 159 -17.03 -8.23 1.81
N ARG A 160 -17.95 -8.20 2.77
CA ARG A 160 -18.74 -7.01 3.11
C ARG A 160 -17.80 -5.85 3.50
N LYS A 161 -16.79 -6.13 4.31
CA LYS A 161 -15.85 -5.10 4.76
C LYS A 161 -15.03 -4.51 3.63
N VAL A 162 -14.63 -5.33 2.64
CA VAL A 162 -14.00 -4.84 1.41
C VAL A 162 -14.96 -3.92 0.65
N TYR A 163 -16.19 -4.34 0.49
CA TYR A 163 -17.22 -3.59 -0.26
C TYR A 163 -17.63 -2.28 0.42
N GLU A 164 -17.57 -2.20 1.75
CA GLU A 164 -17.90 -1.01 2.54
C GLU A 164 -16.85 0.11 2.41
N LEU A 165 -15.68 -0.15 1.84
CA LEU A 165 -14.67 0.89 1.64
C LEU A 165 -15.29 2.12 0.97
N ASP A 166 -15.14 3.26 1.63
CA ASP A 166 -15.39 4.58 1.07
C ASP A 166 -14.05 5.29 0.82
N PRO A 167 -13.55 5.33 -0.42
CA PRO A 167 -12.29 6.01 -0.73
C PRO A 167 -12.42 7.54 -0.68
N TYR A 168 -13.63 8.08 -0.54
CA TYR A 168 -13.93 9.52 -0.56
C TYR A 168 -14.42 10.06 0.78
N ASP A 169 -14.39 9.23 1.83
CA ASP A 169 -14.83 9.65 3.16
C ASP A 169 -14.21 11.00 3.56
N GLN A 170 -15.03 11.90 4.12
CA GLN A 170 -14.63 13.24 4.58
C GLN A 170 -13.97 14.15 3.51
N LEU A 171 -14.06 13.82 2.23
CA LEU A 171 -13.52 14.62 1.14
C LEU A 171 -14.63 15.43 0.43
N THR A 172 -14.36 16.69 0.19
CA THR A 172 -15.19 17.54 -0.68
C THR A 172 -15.10 17.07 -2.14
N PRO A 173 -16.07 17.42 -3.01
CA PRO A 173 -16.01 17.08 -4.43
C PRO A 173 -14.69 17.46 -5.13
N GLY A 174 -14.11 18.60 -4.75
CA GLY A 174 -12.82 19.05 -5.30
C GLY A 174 -11.64 18.18 -4.83
N GLU A 175 -11.66 17.76 -3.56
CA GLU A 175 -10.61 16.93 -3.00
C GLU A 175 -10.67 15.48 -3.52
N ARG A 176 -11.86 14.97 -3.88
CA ARG A 176 -12.02 13.63 -4.49
C ARG A 176 -11.24 13.48 -5.78
N ALA A 177 -10.98 14.56 -6.52
CA ALA A 177 -10.19 14.54 -7.75
C ALA A 177 -8.73 14.07 -7.51
N TYR A 178 -8.23 14.15 -6.29
CA TYR A 178 -6.90 13.65 -5.93
C TYR A 178 -6.86 12.14 -5.68
N ILE A 179 -8.00 11.47 -5.50
CA ILE A 179 -8.06 10.02 -5.34
C ILE A 179 -7.95 9.35 -6.71
N LEU A 180 -6.80 8.73 -6.99
CA LEU A 180 -6.54 8.02 -8.25
C LEU A 180 -7.31 6.70 -8.32
N GLY A 181 -7.60 6.09 -7.17
CA GLY A 181 -8.31 4.82 -7.09
C GLY A 181 -8.03 4.05 -5.80
N VAL A 182 -8.38 2.76 -5.86
CA VAL A 182 -8.19 1.81 -4.76
C VAL A 182 -7.29 0.66 -5.20
N GLN A 183 -6.56 0.06 -4.25
CA GLN A 183 -5.70 -1.09 -4.50
C GLN A 183 -5.94 -2.17 -3.46
N GLY A 184 -6.13 -3.42 -3.91
CA GLY A 184 -6.07 -4.60 -3.04
C GLY A 184 -4.64 -5.11 -2.94
N ASN A 185 -4.15 -5.30 -1.72
CA ASN A 185 -2.83 -5.85 -1.44
C ASN A 185 -2.93 -7.33 -1.08
N LEU A 186 -1.98 -8.12 -1.55
CA LEU A 186 -1.88 -9.55 -1.26
C LEU A 186 -0.42 -9.89 -0.99
N TRP A 187 -0.03 -9.79 0.27
CA TRP A 187 1.33 -10.11 0.72
C TRP A 187 1.49 -11.63 0.85
N THR A 188 2.63 -12.16 0.46
CA THR A 188 2.79 -13.59 0.24
C THR A 188 3.65 -14.31 1.28
N GLU A 189 3.96 -13.70 2.42
CA GLU A 189 4.75 -14.29 3.49
C GLU A 189 4.22 -15.64 3.95
N TYR A 190 2.90 -15.80 3.95
CA TYR A 190 2.21 -17.03 4.35
C TYR A 190 1.54 -17.74 3.16
N ILE A 191 1.71 -17.25 1.93
CA ILE A 191 1.07 -17.80 0.74
C ILE A 191 2.12 -18.54 -0.12
N ALA A 192 2.28 -19.83 0.14
CA ALA A 192 3.34 -20.61 -0.48
C ALA A 192 2.99 -21.18 -1.87
N THR A 193 1.70 -21.20 -2.26
CA THR A 193 1.27 -21.85 -3.50
C THR A 193 0.27 -21.00 -4.29
N PHE A 194 0.26 -21.19 -5.60
CA PHE A 194 -0.69 -20.48 -6.47
C PHE A 194 -2.18 -20.80 -6.20
N PRO A 195 -2.57 -22.04 -5.84
CA PRO A 195 -3.93 -22.30 -5.35
C PRO A 195 -4.28 -21.51 -4.08
N HIS A 196 -3.35 -21.39 -3.12
CA HIS A 196 -3.56 -20.58 -1.92
C HIS A 196 -3.71 -19.09 -2.27
N LEU A 197 -2.90 -18.55 -3.17
CA LEU A 197 -3.01 -17.18 -3.67
C LEU A 197 -4.40 -16.90 -4.25
N LYS A 198 -4.91 -17.78 -5.12
CA LYS A 198 -6.26 -17.65 -5.67
C LYS A 198 -7.33 -17.67 -4.59
N HIS A 199 -7.20 -18.56 -3.60
CA HIS A 199 -8.13 -18.65 -2.48
C HIS A 199 -8.18 -17.34 -1.67
N MET A 200 -7.05 -16.74 -1.40
CA MET A 200 -6.98 -15.49 -0.65
C MET A 200 -7.52 -14.30 -1.46
N LEU A 201 -7.23 -14.27 -2.75
CA LEU A 201 -7.61 -13.19 -3.65
C LEU A 201 -9.11 -13.21 -3.98
N LEU A 202 -9.64 -14.41 -4.31
CA LEU A 202 -11.00 -14.58 -4.82
C LEU A 202 -11.94 -15.07 -3.71
N PRO A 203 -13.16 -14.55 -3.64
CA PRO A 203 -13.80 -13.61 -4.56
C PRO A 203 -13.63 -12.13 -4.19
N ARG A 204 -12.93 -11.77 -3.13
CA ARG A 204 -12.84 -10.40 -2.58
C ARG A 204 -12.32 -9.35 -3.57
N LEU A 205 -11.49 -9.76 -4.53
CA LEU A 205 -11.02 -8.85 -5.59
C LEU A 205 -12.18 -8.24 -6.39
N ALA A 206 -13.31 -8.96 -6.53
CA ALA A 206 -14.50 -8.43 -7.21
C ALA A 206 -15.11 -7.21 -6.46
N ALA A 207 -15.04 -7.22 -5.11
CA ALA A 207 -15.48 -6.07 -4.31
C ALA A 207 -14.54 -4.88 -4.47
N ILE A 208 -13.22 -5.09 -4.46
CA ILE A 208 -12.24 -4.03 -4.79
C ILE A 208 -12.54 -3.42 -6.16
N ALA A 209 -12.78 -4.27 -7.16
CA ALA A 209 -13.09 -3.79 -8.52
C ALA A 209 -14.37 -2.94 -8.56
N GLU A 210 -15.42 -3.35 -7.86
CA GLU A 210 -16.66 -2.57 -7.82
C GLU A 210 -16.49 -1.23 -7.08
N VAL A 211 -15.77 -1.22 -5.97
CA VAL A 211 -15.44 0.02 -5.26
C VAL A 211 -14.64 0.97 -6.15
N GLY A 212 -13.69 0.46 -6.92
CA GLY A 212 -12.85 1.30 -7.79
C GLY A 212 -13.56 1.81 -9.05
N TRP A 213 -14.43 0.99 -9.66
CA TRP A 213 -15.02 1.31 -10.98
C TRP A 213 -16.47 1.77 -10.94
N SER A 214 -17.20 1.46 -9.86
CA SER A 214 -18.64 1.67 -9.78
C SER A 214 -19.10 2.26 -8.46
N TYR A 215 -18.24 3.00 -7.76
CA TYR A 215 -18.50 3.52 -6.41
C TYR A 215 -19.88 4.17 -6.25
N ASP A 216 -20.25 5.07 -7.15
CA ASP A 216 -21.53 5.81 -7.08
C ASP A 216 -22.77 4.94 -7.35
N ARG A 217 -22.57 3.70 -7.79
CA ARG A 217 -23.63 2.72 -8.11
C ARG A 217 -23.57 1.49 -7.23
N LYS A 218 -22.81 1.54 -6.14
CA LYS A 218 -22.65 0.43 -5.21
C LYS A 218 -24.00 0.06 -4.58
N ASP A 219 -24.38 -1.20 -4.72
CA ASP A 219 -25.50 -1.84 -4.04
C ASP A 219 -25.07 -3.25 -3.67
N PHE A 220 -24.95 -3.53 -2.36
CA PHE A 220 -24.42 -4.80 -1.89
C PHE A 220 -25.36 -5.99 -2.18
N ASP A 221 -26.66 -5.78 -2.19
CA ASP A 221 -27.59 -6.86 -2.47
C ASP A 221 -27.59 -7.22 -3.97
N ASP A 222 -27.54 -6.22 -4.84
CA ASP A 222 -27.31 -6.45 -6.27
C ASP A 222 -25.93 -7.09 -6.52
N PHE A 223 -24.90 -6.62 -5.85
CA PHE A 223 -23.57 -7.23 -5.92
C PHE A 223 -23.61 -8.73 -5.57
N LYS A 224 -24.28 -9.11 -4.45
CA LYS A 224 -24.43 -10.52 -4.10
C LYS A 224 -25.10 -11.34 -5.20
N HIS A 225 -26.12 -10.80 -5.86
CA HIS A 225 -26.76 -11.49 -6.99
C HIS A 225 -25.81 -11.70 -8.16
N ARG A 226 -25.05 -10.68 -8.54
CA ARG A 226 -24.04 -10.76 -9.62
C ARG A 226 -22.89 -11.71 -9.29
N MET A 227 -22.51 -11.81 -8.02
CA MET A 227 -21.50 -12.76 -7.57
C MET A 227 -21.87 -14.22 -7.83
N ASN A 228 -23.17 -14.59 -7.86
CA ASN A 228 -23.60 -15.94 -8.22
C ASN A 228 -23.28 -16.27 -9.69
N SER A 229 -23.31 -15.27 -10.58
CA SER A 229 -22.90 -15.45 -11.97
C SER A 229 -21.38 -15.54 -12.11
N LEU A 230 -20.65 -14.72 -11.36
CA LEU A 230 -19.18 -14.76 -11.33
C LEU A 230 -18.66 -16.09 -10.76
N ARG A 231 -19.34 -16.65 -9.74
CA ARG A 231 -19.05 -17.98 -9.22
C ARG A 231 -19.07 -19.06 -10.31
N LYS A 232 -20.07 -19.04 -11.19
CA LYS A 232 -20.13 -19.99 -12.33
C LYS A 232 -18.93 -19.85 -13.26
N CYS A 233 -18.42 -18.64 -13.44
CA CYS A 233 -17.20 -18.41 -14.23
C CYS A 233 -15.96 -19.00 -13.50
N TYR A 234 -15.87 -18.84 -12.19
CA TYR A 234 -14.80 -19.43 -11.41
C TYR A 234 -14.83 -20.96 -11.47
N ASP A 235 -16.02 -21.58 -11.33
CA ASP A 235 -16.23 -23.01 -11.44
C ASP A 235 -15.81 -23.53 -12.82
N ALA A 236 -16.29 -22.87 -13.89
CA ALA A 236 -15.96 -23.23 -15.27
C ALA A 236 -14.47 -23.12 -15.60
N ALA A 237 -13.78 -22.15 -14.97
CA ALA A 237 -12.34 -21.95 -15.13
C ALA A 237 -11.48 -22.81 -14.17
N GLY A 238 -12.09 -23.65 -13.33
CA GLY A 238 -11.39 -24.48 -12.34
C GLY A 238 -10.56 -23.69 -11.35
N LEU A 239 -11.02 -22.49 -10.94
CA LEU A 239 -10.29 -21.64 -10.00
C LEU A 239 -10.49 -22.11 -8.57
N ASN A 240 -9.41 -22.14 -7.81
CA ASN A 240 -9.48 -22.32 -6.36
C ASN A 240 -9.79 -20.97 -5.69
N TYR A 241 -11.06 -20.76 -5.31
CA TYR A 241 -11.51 -19.54 -4.64
C TYR A 241 -12.14 -19.87 -3.28
N ALA A 242 -12.18 -18.91 -2.36
CA ALA A 242 -12.85 -19.06 -1.08
C ALA A 242 -14.38 -19.09 -1.25
N THR A 243 -15.04 -20.08 -0.65
CA THR A 243 -16.50 -20.26 -0.76
C THR A 243 -17.28 -19.57 0.34
N TYR A 244 -16.61 -19.06 1.37
CA TYR A 244 -17.21 -18.55 2.62
C TYR A 244 -18.32 -17.54 2.38
N PHE A 245 -18.09 -16.56 1.51
CA PHE A 245 -19.09 -15.56 1.13
C PHE A 245 -20.39 -16.20 0.57
N PHE A 246 -20.24 -17.18 -0.32
CA PHE A 246 -21.40 -17.87 -0.95
C PHE A 246 -22.13 -18.80 0.01
N GLU A 247 -21.51 -19.15 1.12
CA GLU A 247 -22.06 -20.00 2.17
C GLU A 247 -22.58 -19.19 3.38
N GLY A 248 -22.44 -17.86 3.34
CA GLY A 248 -22.78 -16.98 4.48
C GLY A 248 -21.92 -17.22 5.71
N LYS A 249 -20.65 -17.58 5.54
CA LYS A 249 -19.71 -17.90 6.62
C LYS A 249 -18.62 -16.85 6.84
N ASP A 250 -18.62 -15.79 6.06
CA ASP A 250 -17.65 -14.70 6.11
C ASP A 250 -18.08 -13.52 7.01
N GLU A 251 -19.24 -13.61 7.66
CA GLU A 251 -19.77 -12.61 8.61
C GLU A 251 -19.61 -13.01 10.08
#